data_84b6290cd3828392096b79ac2a78544b
#
_entry.id   84b6290cd3828392096b79ac2a78544b
#
_cell.length_a   1.000
_cell.length_b   1.000
_cell.length_c   1.000
_cell.angle_alpha   90.00
_cell.angle_beta   90.00
_cell.angle_gamma   90.00
#
_symmetry.space_group_name_H-M   'P 1'
#
loop_
_entity.id
_entity.type
_entity.pdbx_description
1 polymer ?
#
loop_
_entity_poly.entity_id
_entity_poly.type
_entity_poly.pdbx_seq_one_letter_code
_entity_poly.pdbx_strand_id
1 'polypeptide(L)'
;ANNALATLPQIFIKEAQTIRRALIWEGEPFSPARTGVPSETMRGINAVPPINGYVVAAEREGLSLVTLRGKEEDPIAAQWQYGLGRVVTFTSDASTRWAGSWVAWPGFSQFWEQHIRWTMRPSGDATLRVSTENIGEKTRVIIEAFDPEGERLNFADFQARTSTPDGEGV
;
A
#
# COMPACT_ATOMS: atom_id res chain seq x y z
N ALA A 1 33.79 -12.03 17.01
CA ALA A 1 32.66 -12.25 17.93
C ALA A 1 32.28 -11.02 18.79
N ASN A 2 32.76 -9.80 18.49
CA ASN A 2 32.56 -8.63 19.38
C ASN A 2 31.70 -7.48 18.79
N ASN A 3 30.99 -7.70 17.69
CA ASN A 3 30.19 -6.60 17.10
C ASN A 3 28.76 -6.52 17.63
N ALA A 4 28.24 -7.53 18.31
CA ALA A 4 26.87 -7.54 18.81
C ALA A 4 26.66 -6.58 20.02
N LEU A 5 27.68 -6.35 20.81
CA LEU A 5 27.60 -5.47 21.99
C LEU A 5 27.63 -3.96 21.64
N ALA A 6 28.24 -3.61 20.52
CA ALA A 6 28.31 -2.20 20.07
C ALA A 6 27.00 -1.69 19.45
N THR A 7 26.14 -2.59 18.95
CA THR A 7 24.84 -2.25 18.33
C THR A 7 23.69 -2.23 19.33
N LEU A 8 23.85 -2.85 20.51
CA LEU A 8 22.84 -2.87 21.56
C LEU A 8 22.35 -1.46 21.99
N PRO A 9 23.23 -0.47 22.22
CA PRO A 9 22.76 0.88 22.62
C PRO A 9 21.89 1.56 21.53
N GLN A 10 22.20 1.34 20.26
CA GLN A 10 21.45 1.92 19.14
C GLN A 10 20.06 1.28 18.99
N ILE A 11 19.95 -0.02 19.23
CA ILE A 11 18.67 -0.74 19.24
C ILE A 11 17.81 -0.22 20.39
N PHE A 12 18.35 -0.11 21.58
CA PHE A 12 17.64 0.42 22.75
C PHE A 12 17.23 1.89 22.58
N ILE A 13 18.05 2.71 21.93
CA ILE A 13 17.70 4.10 21.62
C ILE A 13 16.56 4.16 20.63
N LYS A 14 16.57 3.34 19.58
CA LYS A 14 15.51 3.28 18.57
C LYS A 14 14.18 2.78 19.19
N GLU A 15 14.22 1.77 20.01
CA GLU A 15 13.04 1.27 20.74
C GLU A 15 12.54 2.26 21.79
N ALA A 16 13.43 2.91 22.54
CA ALA A 16 13.05 3.93 23.51
C ALA A 16 12.46 5.20 22.84
N GLN A 17 12.89 5.54 21.64
CA GLN A 17 12.27 6.60 20.84
C GLN A 17 10.88 6.21 20.36
N THR A 18 10.68 4.97 19.99
CA THR A 18 9.35 4.43 19.60
C THR A 18 8.37 4.46 20.77
N ILE A 19 8.83 4.15 21.98
CA ILE A 19 8.00 4.21 23.20
C ILE A 19 7.63 5.66 23.61
N ARG A 20 8.38 6.67 23.18
CA ARG A 20 8.13 8.08 23.50
C ARG A 20 7.17 8.79 22.54
N ARG A 21 6.88 8.21 21.38
CA ARG A 21 5.90 8.79 20.46
C ARG A 21 4.48 8.49 20.96
N ALA A 22 3.64 9.53 21.00
CA ALA A 22 2.21 9.34 21.22
C ALA A 22 1.65 8.38 20.14
N LEU A 23 0.78 7.46 20.53
CA LEU A 23 0.13 6.55 19.58
C LEU A 23 -0.79 7.29 18.59
N ILE A 24 -1.21 8.48 18.95
CA ILE A 24 -2.06 9.35 18.12
C ILE A 24 -1.33 10.68 17.96
N TRP A 25 -1.22 11.11 16.71
CA TRP A 25 -0.81 12.45 16.37
C TRP A 25 -2.07 13.28 16.11
N GLU A 26 -2.20 14.43 16.80
CA GLU A 26 -3.22 15.45 16.56
C GLU A 26 -2.54 16.81 16.54
N GLY A 27 -2.91 17.67 15.58
CA GLY A 27 -2.29 18.97 15.45
C GLY A 27 -2.87 19.82 14.31
N GLU A 28 -2.09 20.81 13.89
CA GLU A 28 -2.48 21.66 12.77
C GLU A 28 -2.71 20.84 11.49
N PRO A 29 -3.81 21.11 10.75
CA PRO A 29 -4.13 20.39 9.53
C PRO A 29 -2.98 20.39 8.53
N PHE A 30 -2.70 19.23 7.93
CA PHE A 30 -1.73 19.10 6.85
C PHE A 30 -2.25 18.11 5.80
N SER A 31 -1.87 18.32 4.54
CA SER A 31 -2.19 17.36 3.48
C SER A 31 -1.14 16.26 3.44
N PRO A 32 -1.53 14.98 3.56
CA PRO A 32 -0.61 13.87 3.38
C PRO A 32 0.07 13.91 2.02
N ALA A 33 1.38 13.66 2.01
CA ALA A 33 2.17 13.64 0.80
C ALA A 33 2.03 12.30 0.05
N ARG A 34 1.89 12.36 -1.28
CA ARG A 34 1.96 11.16 -2.10
C ARG A 34 3.40 10.69 -2.23
N THR A 35 3.60 9.39 -2.13
CA THR A 35 4.94 8.79 -2.29
C THR A 35 5.41 8.72 -3.75
N GLY A 36 4.54 9.00 -4.72
CA GLY A 36 4.87 8.87 -6.15
C GLY A 36 4.87 7.43 -6.64
N VAL A 37 4.76 6.43 -5.77
CA VAL A 37 4.73 5.03 -6.18
C VAL A 37 3.44 4.75 -6.96
N PRO A 38 3.53 4.13 -8.15
CA PRO A 38 2.34 3.76 -8.93
C PRO A 38 1.44 2.81 -8.12
N SER A 39 0.17 3.17 -8.00
CA SER A 39 -0.82 2.35 -7.29
C SER A 39 -2.20 2.51 -7.94
N GLU A 40 -2.91 1.39 -8.07
CA GLU A 40 -4.29 1.39 -8.56
C GLU A 40 -5.22 2.15 -7.61
N THR A 41 -4.95 2.08 -6.29
CA THR A 41 -5.76 2.76 -5.28
C THR A 41 -5.66 4.29 -5.35
N MET A 42 -4.61 4.81 -5.99
CA MET A 42 -4.36 6.25 -6.14
C MET A 42 -4.48 6.74 -7.59
N ARG A 43 -5.08 5.94 -8.48
CA ARG A 43 -5.23 6.31 -9.89
C ARG A 43 -6.10 7.55 -10.04
N GLY A 44 -5.58 8.59 -10.72
CA GLY A 44 -6.28 9.85 -10.93
C GLY A 44 -6.39 10.77 -9.71
N ILE A 45 -5.84 10.35 -8.55
CA ILE A 45 -5.81 11.17 -7.33
C ILE A 45 -4.43 11.79 -7.21
N ASN A 46 -4.31 13.07 -7.54
CA ASN A 46 -3.02 13.78 -7.54
C ASN A 46 -2.70 14.44 -6.19
N ALA A 47 -3.72 14.85 -5.46
CA ALA A 47 -3.61 15.45 -4.14
C ALA A 47 -4.81 15.03 -3.28
N VAL A 48 -4.60 15.03 -1.99
CA VAL A 48 -5.63 14.73 -0.99
C VAL A 48 -5.82 15.90 -0.03
N PRO A 49 -7.02 16.06 0.55
CA PRO A 49 -7.29 17.12 1.50
C PRO A 49 -6.47 16.97 2.79
N PRO A 50 -6.38 18.03 3.60
CA PRO A 50 -5.72 17.96 4.88
C PRO A 50 -6.46 17.07 5.87
N ILE A 51 -5.67 16.48 6.78
CA ILE A 51 -6.10 15.80 8.01
C ILE A 51 -5.47 16.50 9.21
N ASN A 52 -6.10 16.42 10.37
CA ASN A 52 -5.59 16.99 11.62
C ASN A 52 -5.30 15.95 12.70
N GLY A 53 -5.37 14.66 12.34
CA GLY A 53 -5.02 13.58 13.23
C GLY A 53 -4.90 12.23 12.52
N TYR A 54 -4.10 11.34 13.10
CA TYR A 54 -3.94 9.95 12.65
C TYR A 54 -3.31 9.09 13.75
N VAL A 55 -3.48 7.78 13.63
CA VAL A 55 -2.81 6.79 14.48
C VAL A 55 -1.39 6.58 13.96
N VAL A 56 -0.40 6.82 14.80
CA VAL A 56 1.01 6.61 14.47
C VAL A 56 1.27 5.11 14.30
N ALA A 57 1.77 4.73 13.14
CA ALA A 57 2.07 3.36 12.78
C ALA A 57 3.46 3.25 12.18
N ALA A 58 4.08 2.08 12.33
CA ALA A 58 5.34 1.76 11.67
C ALA A 58 5.08 1.09 10.33
N GLU A 59 5.89 1.44 9.35
CA GLU A 59 5.89 0.75 8.06
C GLU A 59 6.45 -0.67 8.19
N ARG A 60 5.84 -1.63 7.52
CA ARG A 60 6.39 -2.97 7.33
C ARG A 60 7.32 -2.96 6.12
N GLU A 61 8.60 -2.82 6.37
CA GLU A 61 9.62 -2.81 5.32
C GLU A 61 9.51 -4.06 4.41
N GLY A 62 9.56 -3.83 3.11
CA GLY A 62 9.53 -4.88 2.08
C GLY A 62 8.20 -5.60 1.89
N LEU A 63 7.17 -5.31 2.70
CA LEU A 63 5.88 -5.97 2.61
C LEU A 63 4.73 -5.02 2.27
N SER A 64 4.86 -3.74 2.60
CA SER A 64 3.79 -2.75 2.39
C SER A 64 4.19 -1.71 1.35
N LEU A 65 3.23 -1.29 0.56
CA LEU A 65 3.31 -0.17 -0.34
C LEU A 65 2.61 1.02 0.31
N VAL A 66 3.39 1.98 0.81
CA VAL A 66 2.85 3.22 1.38
C VAL A 66 2.53 4.17 0.23
N THR A 67 1.29 4.63 0.13
CA THR A 67 0.81 5.54 -0.92
C THR A 67 0.68 6.98 -0.46
N LEU A 68 0.42 7.18 0.84
CA LEU A 68 0.36 8.49 1.48
C LEU A 68 1.20 8.51 2.75
N ARG A 69 1.99 9.56 2.92
CA ARG A 69 2.80 9.80 4.13
C ARG A 69 2.37 11.06 4.86
N GLY A 70 2.46 11.01 6.16
CA GLY A 70 2.17 12.09 7.08
C GLY A 70 3.41 12.79 7.60
N LYS A 71 3.30 13.29 8.81
CA LYS A 71 4.43 13.87 9.55
C LYS A 71 5.45 12.79 9.87
N GLU A 72 6.74 13.18 9.90
CA GLU A 72 7.85 12.26 10.20
C GLU A 72 7.85 10.97 9.36
N GLU A 73 7.35 11.06 8.12
CA GLU A 73 7.26 9.94 7.17
C GLU A 73 6.33 8.81 7.61
N ASP A 74 5.44 9.05 8.56
CA ASP A 74 4.46 8.04 9.01
C ASP A 74 3.53 7.59 7.88
N PRO A 75 3.22 6.30 7.76
CA PRO A 75 2.27 5.82 6.78
C PRO A 75 0.83 6.25 7.12
N ILE A 76 0.20 7.02 6.24
CA ILE A 76 -1.20 7.41 6.33
C ILE A 76 -2.10 6.46 5.55
N ALA A 77 -1.70 6.11 4.33
CA ALA A 77 -2.36 5.07 3.55
C ALA A 77 -1.33 4.08 3.05
N ALA A 78 -1.59 2.80 3.25
CA ALA A 78 -0.73 1.73 2.79
C ALA A 78 -1.55 0.51 2.35
N GLN A 79 -0.96 -0.29 1.47
CA GLN A 79 -1.57 -1.50 0.96
C GLN A 79 -0.53 -2.61 0.86
N TRP A 80 -0.97 -3.85 1.03
CA TRP A 80 -0.11 -5.03 0.87
C TRP A 80 -0.92 -6.28 0.59
N GLN A 81 -0.24 -7.32 0.16
CA GLN A 81 -0.82 -8.64 0.03
C GLN A 81 -0.53 -9.46 1.30
N TYR A 82 -1.53 -10.14 1.82
CA TYR A 82 -1.40 -11.05 2.94
C TYR A 82 -2.01 -12.42 2.57
N GLY A 83 -1.16 -13.39 2.32
CA GLY A 83 -1.59 -14.67 1.77
C GLY A 83 -2.27 -14.48 0.41
N LEU A 84 -3.50 -14.97 0.28
CA LEU A 84 -4.34 -14.77 -0.91
C LEU A 84 -5.20 -13.51 -0.84
N GLY A 85 -5.16 -12.79 0.28
CA GLY A 85 -5.93 -11.58 0.49
C GLY A 85 -5.13 -10.31 0.24
N ARG A 86 -5.86 -9.21 0.11
CA ARG A 86 -5.30 -7.86 -0.02
C ARG A 86 -5.77 -6.99 1.13
N VAL A 87 -4.88 -6.20 1.66
CA VAL A 87 -5.14 -5.34 2.82
C VAL A 87 -4.84 -3.90 2.45
N VAL A 88 -5.72 -3.01 2.85
CA VAL A 88 -5.51 -1.56 2.82
C VAL A 88 -5.65 -1.06 4.25
N THR A 89 -4.79 -0.14 4.64
CA THR A 89 -4.92 0.63 5.87
C THR A 89 -4.96 2.11 5.57
N PHE A 90 -5.76 2.83 6.34
CA PHE A 90 -5.80 4.28 6.39
C PHE A 90 -5.77 4.66 7.87
N THR A 91 -4.72 5.34 8.30
CA THR A 91 -4.46 5.57 9.73
C THR A 91 -5.18 6.79 10.30
N SER A 92 -5.79 7.64 9.45
CA SER A 92 -6.72 8.66 9.89
C SER A 92 -8.14 8.10 9.98
N ASP A 93 -9.15 8.94 10.07
CA ASP A 93 -10.54 8.54 10.07
C ASP A 93 -11.23 8.85 8.72
N ALA A 94 -12.39 8.23 8.50
CA ALA A 94 -13.25 8.52 7.36
C ALA A 94 -14.44 9.41 7.76
N SER A 95 -14.29 10.18 8.81
CA SER A 95 -15.33 11.00 9.43
C SER A 95 -14.89 12.44 9.61
N THR A 96 -15.62 13.20 10.41
CA THR A 96 -15.36 14.62 10.63
C THR A 96 -14.37 14.91 11.75
N ARG A 97 -13.90 13.91 12.49
CA ARG A 97 -12.99 14.14 13.61
C ARG A 97 -11.63 14.63 13.13
N TRP A 98 -10.96 13.86 12.27
CA TRP A 98 -9.62 14.15 11.77
C TRP A 98 -9.59 14.46 10.27
N ALA A 99 -10.54 13.92 9.51
CA ALA A 99 -10.62 14.02 8.05
C ALA A 99 -11.88 14.77 7.59
N GLY A 100 -12.31 15.80 8.32
CA GLY A 100 -13.50 16.56 7.96
C GLY A 100 -13.47 17.16 6.55
N SER A 101 -12.31 17.63 6.10
CA SER A 101 -12.13 18.12 4.73
C SER A 101 -12.24 17.03 3.67
N TRP A 102 -12.01 15.77 4.03
CA TRP A 102 -12.15 14.62 3.13
C TRP A 102 -13.60 14.33 2.81
N VAL A 103 -14.48 14.40 3.82
CA VAL A 103 -15.92 14.12 3.65
C VAL A 103 -16.57 15.05 2.61
N ALA A 104 -16.12 16.31 2.55
CA ALA A 104 -16.59 17.30 1.59
C ALA A 104 -15.81 17.29 0.26
N TRP A 105 -14.76 16.50 0.14
CA TRP A 105 -13.90 16.45 -1.03
C TRP A 105 -14.56 15.67 -2.18
N PRO A 106 -14.63 16.23 -3.41
CA PRO A 106 -15.22 15.50 -4.55
C PRO A 106 -14.55 14.15 -4.86
N GLY A 107 -13.27 13.98 -4.51
CA GLY A 107 -12.53 12.73 -4.69
C GLY A 107 -12.77 11.68 -3.60
N PHE A 108 -13.56 11.97 -2.56
CA PHE A 108 -13.79 11.05 -1.43
C PHE A 108 -14.32 9.69 -1.87
N SER A 109 -15.38 9.69 -2.67
CA SER A 109 -15.97 8.45 -3.18
C SER A 109 -14.99 7.68 -4.06
N GLN A 110 -14.26 8.37 -4.94
CA GLN A 110 -13.26 7.74 -5.80
C GLN A 110 -12.13 7.09 -4.97
N PHE A 111 -11.63 7.79 -3.96
CA PHE A 111 -10.59 7.28 -3.08
C PHE A 111 -11.03 5.97 -2.40
N TRP A 112 -12.19 5.99 -1.73
CA TRP A 112 -12.68 4.81 -1.03
C TRP A 112 -13.09 3.68 -1.96
N GLU A 113 -13.73 3.99 -3.08
CA GLU A 113 -14.11 2.98 -4.08
C GLU A 113 -12.88 2.24 -4.62
N GLN A 114 -11.81 2.95 -4.97
CA GLN A 114 -10.59 2.35 -5.47
C GLN A 114 -9.92 1.46 -4.41
N HIS A 115 -9.88 1.88 -3.15
CA HIS A 115 -9.32 1.11 -2.05
C HIS A 115 -10.14 -0.14 -1.74
N ILE A 116 -11.46 -0.01 -1.66
CA ILE A 116 -12.37 -1.14 -1.43
C ILE A 116 -12.29 -2.13 -2.60
N ARG A 117 -12.37 -1.65 -3.83
CA ARG A 117 -12.30 -2.50 -5.02
C ARG A 117 -10.97 -3.25 -5.10
N TRP A 118 -9.88 -2.60 -4.72
CA TRP A 118 -8.58 -3.25 -4.70
C TRP A 118 -8.50 -4.38 -3.66
N THR A 119 -9.16 -4.26 -2.51
CA THR A 119 -9.20 -5.33 -1.49
C THR A 119 -10.17 -6.46 -1.82
N MET A 120 -11.15 -6.19 -2.67
CA MET A 120 -12.09 -7.23 -3.11
C MET A 120 -11.37 -8.28 -3.95
N ARG A 121 -11.82 -9.52 -3.88
CA ARG A 121 -11.42 -10.49 -4.88
C ARG A 121 -11.85 -9.96 -6.25
N PRO A 122 -11.01 -10.07 -7.29
CA PRO A 122 -11.46 -9.77 -8.63
C PRO A 122 -12.73 -10.58 -8.90
N SER A 123 -13.87 -9.93 -8.87
CA SER A 123 -15.13 -10.47 -9.37
C SER A 123 -15.20 -10.15 -10.86
N GLY A 124 -14.14 -10.45 -11.57
CA GLY A 124 -14.13 -10.42 -13.01
C GLY A 124 -14.24 -11.83 -13.51
N ASP A 125 -14.77 -11.99 -14.70
CA ASP A 125 -14.69 -13.24 -15.42
C ASP A 125 -13.33 -13.87 -15.15
N ALA A 126 -13.33 -15.01 -14.46
CA ALA A 126 -12.14 -15.62 -13.90
C ALA A 126 -11.27 -16.26 -14.99
N THR A 127 -11.11 -15.56 -16.10
CA THR A 127 -10.36 -16.03 -17.25
C THR A 127 -8.85 -15.90 -17.07
N LEU A 128 -8.38 -15.09 -16.12
CA LEU A 128 -6.96 -14.86 -15.98
C LEU A 128 -6.53 -14.79 -14.49
N ARG A 129 -5.65 -15.70 -14.10
CA ARG A 129 -4.98 -15.69 -12.79
C ARG A 129 -3.51 -15.39 -13.01
N VAL A 130 -3.02 -14.32 -12.38
CA VAL A 130 -1.61 -13.95 -12.40
C VAL A 130 -1.04 -14.12 -10.99
N SER A 131 0.04 -14.88 -10.89
CA SER A 131 0.81 -15.03 -9.64
C SER A 131 2.29 -14.81 -9.90
N THR A 132 3.02 -14.41 -8.87
CA THR A 132 4.46 -14.20 -8.95
C THR A 132 5.17 -15.05 -7.92
N GLU A 133 6.30 -15.62 -8.31
CA GLU A 133 7.17 -16.42 -7.46
C GLU A 133 8.60 -15.90 -7.58
N ASN A 134 9.24 -15.59 -6.46
CA ASN A 134 10.63 -15.18 -6.45
C ASN A 134 11.55 -16.40 -6.36
N ILE A 135 12.43 -16.54 -7.34
CA ILE A 135 13.41 -17.63 -7.41
C ILE A 135 14.80 -16.99 -7.47
N GLY A 136 15.44 -16.82 -6.29
CA GLY A 136 16.69 -16.09 -6.16
C GLY A 136 16.51 -14.63 -6.57
N GLU A 137 17.31 -14.18 -7.53
CA GLU A 137 17.24 -12.80 -8.08
C GLU A 137 16.22 -12.62 -9.21
N LYS A 138 15.49 -13.67 -9.56
CA LYS A 138 14.51 -13.62 -10.66
C LYS A 138 13.09 -13.77 -10.12
N THR A 139 12.18 -13.01 -10.69
CA THR A 139 10.75 -13.16 -10.45
C THR A 139 10.13 -13.95 -11.61
N ARG A 140 9.53 -15.09 -11.27
CA ARG A 140 8.70 -15.85 -12.20
C ARG A 140 7.28 -15.31 -12.14
N VAL A 141 6.73 -14.93 -13.28
CA VAL A 141 5.31 -14.59 -13.43
C VAL A 141 4.59 -15.80 -14.01
N ILE A 142 3.58 -16.28 -13.31
CA ILE A 142 2.73 -17.40 -13.73
C ILE A 142 1.37 -16.83 -14.12
N ILE A 143 0.96 -17.08 -15.35
CA ILE A 143 -0.34 -16.65 -15.88
C ILE A 143 -1.14 -17.91 -16.20
N GLU A 144 -2.29 -18.07 -15.55
CA GLU A 144 -3.23 -19.14 -15.82
C GLU A 144 -4.51 -18.54 -16.41
N ALA A 145 -4.96 -19.07 -17.54
CA ALA A 145 -6.22 -18.69 -18.14
C ALA A 145 -7.26 -19.80 -17.95
N PHE A 146 -8.48 -19.38 -17.71
CA PHE A 146 -9.62 -20.27 -17.51
C PHE A 146 -10.78 -19.82 -18.41
N ASP A 147 -11.61 -20.74 -18.85
CA ASP A 147 -12.89 -20.43 -19.49
C ASP A 147 -13.96 -20.08 -18.43
N PRO A 148 -15.17 -19.65 -18.83
CA PRO A 148 -16.25 -19.33 -17.91
C PRO A 148 -16.69 -20.54 -17.05
N GLU A 149 -16.42 -21.76 -17.50
CA GLU A 149 -16.73 -23.02 -16.83
C GLU A 149 -15.65 -23.39 -15.80
N GLY A 150 -14.50 -22.67 -15.78
CA GLY A 150 -13.39 -22.87 -14.87
C GLY A 150 -12.34 -23.88 -15.34
N GLU A 151 -12.42 -24.32 -16.58
CA GLU A 151 -11.41 -25.19 -17.21
C GLU A 151 -10.22 -24.35 -17.69
N ARG A 152 -9.00 -24.91 -17.62
CA ARG A 152 -7.80 -24.22 -18.09
C ARG A 152 -7.81 -24.07 -19.60
N LEU A 153 -7.65 -22.84 -20.07
CA LEU A 153 -7.44 -22.55 -21.49
C LEU A 153 -6.00 -22.88 -21.89
N ASN A 154 -5.86 -23.78 -22.85
CA ASN A 154 -4.59 -24.06 -23.50
C ASN A 154 -4.49 -23.18 -24.77
N PHE A 155 -3.27 -22.74 -25.10
CA PHE A 155 -2.97 -21.94 -26.32
C PHE A 155 -3.59 -20.53 -26.34
N ALA A 156 -3.69 -19.87 -25.18
CA ALA A 156 -4.09 -18.48 -25.11
C ALA A 156 -2.88 -17.55 -25.39
N ASP A 157 -3.07 -16.55 -26.23
CA ASP A 157 -2.06 -15.53 -26.50
C ASP A 157 -2.14 -14.42 -25.43
N PHE A 158 -1.00 -14.08 -24.84
CA PHE A 158 -0.89 -13.04 -23.82
C PHE A 158 0.12 -11.98 -24.25
N GLN A 159 -0.22 -10.74 -23.98
CA GLN A 159 0.74 -9.64 -24.02
C GLN A 159 0.99 -9.15 -22.59
N ALA A 160 2.21 -9.28 -22.11
CA ALA A 160 2.62 -8.76 -20.82
C ALA A 160 3.61 -7.60 -21.02
N ARG A 161 3.45 -6.55 -20.24
CA ARG A 161 4.42 -5.46 -20.15
C ARG A 161 4.92 -5.40 -18.72
N THR A 162 6.23 -5.49 -18.55
CA THR A 162 6.88 -5.28 -17.26
C THR A 162 7.58 -3.91 -17.30
N SER A 163 7.61 -3.23 -16.17
CA SER A 163 8.39 -2.01 -15.96
C SER A 163 9.17 -2.12 -14.67
N THR A 164 10.41 -1.68 -14.68
CA THR A 164 11.19 -1.50 -13.45
C THR A 164 10.70 -0.27 -12.69
N PRO A 165 11.00 -0.14 -11.39
CA PRO A 165 10.68 1.07 -10.62
C PRO A 165 11.23 2.36 -11.24
N ASP A 166 12.32 2.26 -12.01
CA ASP A 166 12.99 3.37 -12.71
C ASP A 166 12.35 3.70 -14.07
N GLY A 167 11.27 3.00 -14.44
CA GLY A 167 10.48 3.30 -15.64
C GLY A 167 11.02 2.73 -16.94
N GLU A 168 12.10 1.98 -16.94
CA GLU A 168 12.58 1.26 -18.12
C GLU A 168 11.73 -0.01 -18.33
N GLY A 169 10.98 -0.03 -19.43
CA GLY A 169 10.22 -1.21 -19.84
C GLY A 169 11.15 -2.23 -20.54
N VAL A 170 11.00 -3.48 -20.17
CA VAL A 170 11.61 -4.63 -20.85
C VAL A 170 10.54 -5.36 -21.66
#